data_38339845d832e8ab0864c8e65634abab
#
_entry.id   38339845d832e8ab0864c8e65634abab
#
_cell.length_a   1.000
_cell.length_b   1.000
_cell.length_c   1.000
_cell.angle_alpha   90.00
_cell.angle_beta   90.00
_cell.angle_gamma   90.00
#
_symmetry.space_group_name_H-M   'P 1'
#
loop_
_entity.id
_entity.type
_entity.pdbx_description
1 polymer ?
#
loop_
_entity_poly.entity_id
_entity_poly.type
_entity_poly.pdbx_seq_one_letter_code
_entity_poly.pdbx_strand_id
1 'polypeptide(L)'
;VPPEICTVVRLQRNVCPMKKIAYYVVPVLLCLIAGLVAGRLQAESVAVWYPLLVKPALTPPDIAFPIAWGIIYLCMGLSLGRVLRYGDKRYVTLWFLQLAVNFLWSVFFFYLRSPLAGFVDILLLDALVIVYICRVRHRTPSAAWLFAPYVLWILFATYLNGYILVKNPDNKIVMQNVLTTNIDTLSNSKNRQTMKHTLPQLPYKTEALAPKMSAETFEYHYGKHLQTYIDNLNK
;
A
#
# COMPACT_ATOMS: atom_id res chain seq x y z
N VAL A 1 28.30 17.79 -50.06
CA VAL A 1 27.10 17.63 -49.20
C VAL A 1 26.56 19.02 -49.00
N PRO A 2 25.29 19.29 -49.38
CA PRO A 2 24.70 20.62 -49.25
C PRO A 2 24.66 21.06 -47.78
N PRO A 3 24.98 22.33 -47.48
CA PRO A 3 25.03 22.85 -46.09
C PRO A 3 23.66 22.80 -45.38
N GLU A 4 22.56 22.70 -46.12
CA GLU A 4 21.20 22.60 -45.57
C GLU A 4 20.95 21.30 -44.82
N ILE A 5 21.54 20.16 -45.23
CA ILE A 5 21.37 18.87 -44.55
C ILE A 5 22.06 18.90 -43.17
N CYS A 6 23.17 19.60 -43.05
CA CYS A 6 23.89 19.73 -41.78
C CYS A 6 23.13 20.58 -40.76
N THR A 7 22.33 21.55 -41.24
CA THR A 7 21.51 22.43 -40.39
C THR A 7 20.28 21.72 -39.86
N VAL A 8 19.59 20.89 -40.67
CA VAL A 8 18.44 20.13 -40.27
C VAL A 8 18.80 19.05 -39.23
N VAL A 9 19.95 18.38 -39.41
CA VAL A 9 20.44 17.38 -38.43
C VAL A 9 20.85 18.04 -37.11
N ARG A 10 21.34 19.30 -37.15
CA ARG A 10 21.70 20.05 -35.93
C ARG A 10 20.46 20.58 -35.18
N LEU A 11 19.37 20.91 -35.86
CA LEU A 11 18.09 21.35 -35.25
C LEU A 11 17.38 20.22 -34.55
N GLN A 12 17.46 18.96 -34.99
CA GLN A 12 16.92 17.80 -34.29
C GLN A 12 17.67 17.45 -32.99
N ARG A 13 18.86 17.95 -32.75
CA ARG A 13 19.67 17.67 -31.57
C ARG A 13 19.37 18.56 -30.38
N ASN A 14 18.60 19.65 -30.55
CA ASN A 14 18.23 20.60 -29.50
C ASN A 14 16.79 20.39 -28.99
N VAL A 15 16.42 19.16 -28.68
CA VAL A 15 15.26 18.95 -27.83
C VAL A 15 15.62 19.53 -26.45
N CYS A 16 14.86 20.56 -26.04
CA CYS A 16 15.03 21.28 -24.79
C CYS A 16 15.32 20.32 -23.65
N PRO A 17 16.35 20.53 -22.80
CA PRO A 17 16.75 19.61 -21.75
C PRO A 17 15.59 19.26 -20.81
N MET A 18 14.66 20.16 -20.56
CA MET A 18 13.43 19.92 -19.79
C MET A 18 12.53 18.84 -20.38
N LYS A 19 12.38 18.76 -21.72
CA LYS A 19 11.61 17.69 -22.37
C LYS A 19 12.29 16.33 -22.18
N LYS A 20 13.62 16.26 -22.12
CA LYS A 20 14.35 15.01 -21.90
C LYS A 20 14.15 14.46 -20.49
N ILE A 21 14.09 15.32 -19.49
CA ILE A 21 13.84 14.95 -18.09
C ILE A 21 12.39 14.48 -17.91
N ALA A 22 11.43 15.17 -18.53
CA ALA A 22 10.01 14.83 -18.44
C ALA A 22 9.71 13.38 -18.89
N TYR A 23 10.43 12.83 -19.87
CA TYR A 23 10.28 11.43 -20.30
C TYR A 23 10.55 10.41 -19.18
N TYR A 24 11.32 10.78 -18.15
CA TYR A 24 11.63 9.89 -17.03
C TYR A 24 10.81 10.23 -15.79
N VAL A 25 10.68 11.52 -15.48
CA VAL A 25 10.00 11.97 -14.25
C VAL A 25 8.52 11.63 -14.29
N VAL A 26 7.83 11.90 -15.41
CA VAL A 26 6.39 11.66 -15.53
C VAL A 26 6.04 10.17 -15.36
N PRO A 27 6.69 9.20 -16.05
CA PRO A 27 6.42 7.80 -15.84
C PRO A 27 6.74 7.30 -14.42
N VAL A 28 7.82 7.78 -13.80
CA VAL A 28 8.17 7.42 -12.43
C VAL A 28 7.09 7.91 -11.46
N LEU A 29 6.66 9.17 -11.57
CA LEU A 29 5.58 9.70 -10.73
C LEU A 29 4.28 8.94 -10.94
N LEU A 30 3.93 8.57 -12.18
CA LEU A 30 2.76 7.75 -12.50
C LEU A 30 2.81 6.42 -11.75
N CYS A 31 3.94 5.70 -11.79
CA CYS A 31 4.11 4.42 -11.11
C CYS A 31 4.00 4.58 -9.58
N LEU A 32 4.65 5.60 -9.02
CA LEU A 32 4.61 5.85 -7.57
C LEU A 32 3.19 6.20 -7.09
N ILE A 33 2.46 7.00 -7.86
CA ILE A 33 1.06 7.33 -7.56
C ILE A 33 0.19 6.07 -7.63
N ALA A 34 0.33 5.24 -8.68
CA ALA A 34 -0.37 3.98 -8.79
C ALA A 34 -0.09 3.05 -7.59
N GLY A 35 1.18 2.98 -7.16
CA GLY A 35 1.58 2.22 -5.98
C GLY A 35 0.99 2.76 -4.67
N LEU A 36 0.95 4.07 -4.49
CA LEU A 36 0.32 4.70 -3.32
C LEU A 36 -1.19 4.41 -3.27
N VAL A 37 -1.88 4.48 -4.41
CA VAL A 37 -3.31 4.16 -4.50
C VAL A 37 -3.54 2.68 -4.18
N ALA A 38 -2.77 1.76 -4.76
CA ALA A 38 -2.83 0.34 -4.46
C ALA A 38 -2.58 0.07 -2.96
N GLY A 39 -1.55 0.72 -2.37
CA GLY A 39 -1.23 0.61 -0.95
C GLY A 39 -2.39 1.04 -0.04
N ARG A 40 -3.11 2.09 -0.41
CA ARG A 40 -4.31 2.55 0.33
C ARG A 40 -5.46 1.55 0.22
N LEU A 41 -5.73 1.02 -0.98
CA LEU A 41 -6.78 0.03 -1.21
C LEU A 41 -6.56 -1.26 -0.42
N GLN A 42 -5.32 -1.69 -0.25
CA GLN A 42 -4.99 -2.95 0.43
C GLN A 42 -4.76 -2.81 1.94
N ALA A 43 -4.65 -1.59 2.48
CA ALA A 43 -4.20 -1.34 3.85
C ALA A 43 -5.04 -2.08 4.90
N GLU A 44 -6.36 -2.06 4.79
CA GLU A 44 -7.25 -2.78 5.71
C GLU A 44 -7.04 -4.30 5.64
N SER A 45 -6.97 -4.86 4.43
CA SER A 45 -6.77 -6.29 4.25
C SER A 45 -5.40 -6.77 4.73
N VAL A 46 -4.37 -5.95 4.55
CA VAL A 46 -3.02 -6.23 5.08
C VAL A 46 -3.03 -6.23 6.61
N ALA A 47 -3.78 -5.33 7.24
CA ALA A 47 -3.85 -5.24 8.71
C ALA A 47 -4.71 -6.33 9.35
N VAL A 48 -5.83 -6.73 8.73
CA VAL A 48 -6.85 -7.58 9.37
C VAL A 48 -6.92 -8.98 8.78
N TRP A 49 -6.92 -9.11 7.46
CA TRP A 49 -7.14 -10.40 6.79
C TRP A 49 -5.84 -11.16 6.50
N TYR A 50 -4.81 -10.48 5.96
CA TYR A 50 -3.55 -11.11 5.56
C TYR A 50 -2.79 -11.79 6.71
N PRO A 51 -2.80 -11.29 7.97
CA PRO A 51 -2.18 -11.97 9.11
C PRO A 51 -2.81 -13.32 9.45
N LEU A 52 -4.10 -13.51 9.14
CA LEU A 52 -4.83 -14.75 9.42
C LEU A 52 -4.54 -15.88 8.43
N LEU A 53 -3.89 -15.58 7.32
CA LEU A 53 -3.56 -16.57 6.30
C LEU A 53 -2.35 -17.43 6.70
N VAL A 54 -2.40 -18.72 6.36
CA VAL A 54 -1.23 -19.61 6.46
C VAL A 54 -0.25 -19.24 5.33
N LYS A 55 0.90 -18.71 5.71
CA LYS A 55 1.94 -18.21 4.82
C LYS A 55 3.16 -19.12 4.82
N PRO A 56 3.97 -19.14 3.74
CA PRO A 56 5.23 -19.89 3.73
C PRO A 56 6.26 -19.27 4.69
N ALA A 57 7.20 -20.08 5.17
CA ALA A 57 8.29 -19.64 6.04
C ALA A 57 9.21 -18.57 5.37
N LEU A 58 9.25 -18.55 4.04
CA LEU A 58 10.00 -17.56 3.26
C LEU A 58 9.30 -16.20 3.14
N THR A 59 8.14 -15.98 3.79
CA THR A 59 7.46 -14.68 3.75
C THR A 59 8.37 -13.61 4.35
N PRO A 60 8.70 -12.54 3.59
CA PRO A 60 9.59 -11.50 4.07
C PRO A 60 8.90 -10.66 5.16
N PRO A 61 9.67 -9.94 5.98
CA PRO A 61 9.09 -8.98 6.93
C PRO A 61 8.33 -7.87 6.20
N ASP A 62 7.30 -7.33 6.85
CA ASP A 62 6.35 -6.36 6.24
C ASP A 62 7.04 -5.15 5.60
N ILE A 63 8.15 -4.69 6.18
CA ILE A 63 8.94 -3.56 5.65
C ILE A 63 9.58 -3.86 4.28
N ALA A 64 9.81 -5.12 3.93
CA ALA A 64 10.41 -5.49 2.65
C ALA A 64 9.49 -5.17 1.47
N PHE A 65 8.16 -5.26 1.67
CA PHE A 65 7.19 -5.01 0.61
C PHE A 65 7.23 -3.56 0.08
N PRO A 66 7.09 -2.50 0.90
CA PRO A 66 7.15 -1.13 0.41
C PRO A 66 8.52 -0.77 -0.19
N ILE A 67 9.62 -1.32 0.34
CA ILE A 67 10.95 -1.10 -0.22
C ILE A 67 11.07 -1.72 -1.61
N ALA A 68 10.67 -2.99 -1.76
CA ALA A 68 10.72 -3.69 -3.04
C ALA A 68 9.84 -2.99 -4.10
N TRP A 69 8.61 -2.65 -3.76
CA TRP A 69 7.70 -1.95 -4.67
C TRP A 69 8.19 -0.54 -5.02
N GLY A 70 8.82 0.18 -4.09
CA GLY A 70 9.44 1.48 -4.38
C GLY A 70 10.53 1.37 -5.45
N ILE A 71 11.43 0.39 -5.33
CA ILE A 71 12.48 0.11 -6.32
C ILE A 71 11.86 -0.31 -7.66
N ILE A 72 10.88 -1.19 -7.65
CA ILE A 72 10.21 -1.70 -8.84
C ILE A 72 9.52 -0.57 -9.61
N TYR A 73 8.72 0.27 -8.95
CA TYR A 73 8.04 1.39 -9.59
C TYR A 73 9.00 2.42 -10.17
N LEU A 74 10.13 2.68 -9.48
CA LEU A 74 11.20 3.51 -10.03
C LEU A 74 11.77 2.90 -11.32
N CYS A 75 12.14 1.63 -11.30
CA CYS A 75 12.68 0.91 -12.45
C CYS A 75 11.67 0.83 -13.62
N MET A 76 10.39 0.56 -13.33
CA MET A 76 9.32 0.53 -14.32
C MET A 76 9.14 1.90 -15.00
N GLY A 77 9.12 2.98 -14.22
CA GLY A 77 9.01 4.34 -14.76
C GLY A 77 10.21 4.71 -15.62
N LEU A 78 11.42 4.38 -15.18
CA LEU A 78 12.66 4.59 -15.96
C LEU A 78 12.66 3.77 -17.26
N SER A 79 12.14 2.54 -17.25
CA SER A 79 11.99 1.70 -18.43
C SER A 79 11.05 2.35 -19.46
N LEU A 80 9.87 2.84 -19.04
CA LEU A 80 8.98 3.56 -19.94
C LEU A 80 9.67 4.82 -20.52
N GLY A 81 10.37 5.57 -19.68
CA GLY A 81 11.13 6.73 -20.14
C GLY A 81 12.14 6.40 -21.25
N ARG A 82 12.82 5.25 -21.14
CA ARG A 82 13.71 4.73 -22.20
C ARG A 82 12.96 4.37 -23.46
N VAL A 83 11.82 3.69 -23.34
CA VAL A 83 10.97 3.32 -24.49
C VAL A 83 10.43 4.56 -25.20
N LEU A 84 9.93 5.54 -24.46
CA LEU A 84 9.42 6.80 -25.03
C LEU A 84 10.50 7.61 -25.76
N ARG A 85 11.73 7.55 -25.28
CA ARG A 85 12.83 8.33 -25.84
C ARG A 85 13.53 7.66 -27.01
N TYR A 86 13.71 6.34 -26.97
CA TYR A 86 14.57 5.59 -27.90
C TYR A 86 13.89 4.39 -28.54
N GLY A 87 12.70 4.00 -28.07
CA GLY A 87 12.01 2.79 -28.45
C GLY A 87 10.87 3.01 -29.45
N ASP A 88 10.22 1.91 -29.78
CA ASP A 88 9.00 1.91 -30.58
C ASP A 88 7.78 2.12 -29.69
N LYS A 89 6.92 3.07 -30.05
CA LYS A 89 5.69 3.40 -29.31
C LYS A 89 4.73 2.20 -29.13
N ARG A 90 4.86 1.15 -29.95
CA ARG A 90 4.09 -0.10 -29.79
C ARG A 90 4.29 -0.76 -28.44
N TYR A 91 5.46 -0.59 -27.82
CA TYR A 91 5.76 -1.18 -26.50
C TYR A 91 5.12 -0.40 -25.34
N VAL A 92 4.71 0.83 -25.58
CA VAL A 92 4.01 1.66 -24.59
C VAL A 92 2.68 1.02 -24.18
N THR A 93 1.92 0.48 -25.14
CA THR A 93 0.65 -0.21 -24.85
C THR A 93 0.86 -1.43 -23.97
N LEU A 94 1.88 -2.27 -24.27
CA LEU A 94 2.22 -3.44 -23.44
C LEU A 94 2.64 -3.02 -22.02
N TRP A 95 3.39 -1.91 -21.93
CA TRP A 95 3.82 -1.38 -20.63
C TRP A 95 2.63 -0.91 -19.78
N PHE A 96 1.64 -0.22 -20.37
CA PHE A 96 0.44 0.18 -19.66
C PHE A 96 -0.45 -1.01 -19.30
N LEU A 97 -0.55 -1.99 -20.20
CA LEU A 97 -1.34 -3.20 -19.94
C LEU A 97 -0.81 -3.97 -18.72
N GLN A 98 0.52 -4.19 -18.63
CA GLN A 98 1.12 -4.86 -17.47
C GLN A 98 0.96 -4.02 -16.18
N LEU A 99 1.03 -2.68 -16.25
CA LEU A 99 0.79 -1.83 -15.08
C LEU A 99 -0.67 -1.94 -14.60
N ALA A 100 -1.63 -2.00 -15.53
CA ALA A 100 -3.05 -2.16 -15.21
C ALA A 100 -3.31 -3.51 -14.53
N VAL A 101 -2.77 -4.61 -15.08
CA VAL A 101 -2.87 -5.95 -14.48
C VAL A 101 -2.16 -5.99 -13.12
N ASN A 102 -0.99 -5.38 -13.00
CA ASN A 102 -0.30 -5.24 -11.70
C ASN A 102 -1.16 -4.55 -10.63
N PHE A 103 -1.88 -3.49 -11.01
CA PHE A 103 -2.82 -2.82 -10.12
C PHE A 103 -4.03 -3.71 -9.77
N LEU A 104 -4.57 -4.43 -10.75
CA LEU A 104 -5.70 -5.35 -10.57
C LEU A 104 -5.35 -6.49 -9.60
N TRP A 105 -4.10 -6.94 -9.57
CA TRP A 105 -3.67 -7.92 -8.58
C TRP A 105 -3.94 -7.46 -7.15
N SER A 106 -3.64 -6.20 -6.82
CA SER A 106 -3.96 -5.64 -5.50
C SER A 106 -5.46 -5.64 -5.21
N VAL A 107 -6.27 -5.40 -6.25
CA VAL A 107 -7.73 -5.45 -6.13
C VAL A 107 -8.21 -6.89 -5.90
N PHE A 108 -7.78 -7.83 -6.71
CA PHE A 108 -8.25 -9.23 -6.60
C PHE A 108 -7.76 -9.91 -5.33
N PHE A 109 -6.47 -9.80 -5.03
CA PHE A 109 -5.88 -10.49 -3.90
C PHE A 109 -6.26 -9.85 -2.57
N PHE A 110 -6.08 -8.54 -2.41
CA PHE A 110 -6.30 -7.86 -1.14
C PHE A 110 -7.71 -7.29 -0.98
N TYR A 111 -8.19 -6.49 -1.94
CA TYR A 111 -9.49 -5.83 -1.78
C TYR A 111 -10.65 -6.83 -1.83
N LEU A 112 -10.66 -7.74 -2.80
CA LEU A 112 -11.66 -8.81 -2.92
C LEU A 112 -11.33 -10.02 -2.03
N ARG A 113 -10.14 -10.04 -1.38
CA ARG A 113 -9.69 -11.13 -0.50
C ARG A 113 -9.80 -12.50 -1.16
N SER A 114 -9.48 -12.57 -2.45
CA SER A 114 -9.60 -13.79 -3.26
C SER A 114 -8.22 -14.29 -3.71
N PRO A 115 -7.62 -15.27 -3.00
CA PRO A 115 -6.34 -15.86 -3.38
C PRO A 115 -6.36 -16.48 -4.78
N LEU A 116 -7.50 -17.08 -5.19
CA LEU A 116 -7.64 -17.67 -6.52
C LEU A 116 -7.61 -16.62 -7.64
N ALA A 117 -8.42 -15.55 -7.51
CA ALA A 117 -8.44 -14.48 -8.49
C ALA A 117 -7.07 -13.78 -8.58
N GLY A 118 -6.43 -13.52 -7.43
CA GLY A 118 -5.08 -12.98 -7.38
C GLY A 118 -4.05 -13.90 -8.02
N PHE A 119 -4.18 -15.23 -7.87
CA PHE A 119 -3.27 -16.19 -8.49
C PHE A 119 -3.42 -16.24 -10.02
N VAL A 120 -4.63 -16.21 -10.53
CA VAL A 120 -4.87 -16.14 -11.98
C VAL A 120 -4.32 -14.84 -12.57
N ASP A 121 -4.56 -13.72 -11.89
CA ASP A 121 -4.09 -12.41 -12.32
C ASP A 121 -2.56 -12.32 -12.34
N ILE A 122 -1.87 -12.84 -11.30
CA ILE A 122 -0.40 -12.78 -11.26
C ILE A 122 0.25 -13.66 -12.33
N LEU A 123 -0.36 -14.80 -12.70
CA LEU A 123 0.12 -15.61 -13.83
C LEU A 123 -0.02 -14.87 -15.16
N LEU A 124 -1.12 -14.13 -15.35
CA LEU A 124 -1.29 -13.24 -16.50
C LEU A 124 -0.25 -12.13 -16.50
N LEU A 125 0.03 -11.56 -15.35
CA LEU A 125 1.05 -10.53 -15.16
C LEU A 125 2.44 -11.04 -15.52
N ASP A 126 2.82 -12.23 -15.04
CA ASP A 126 4.09 -12.88 -15.38
C ASP A 126 4.26 -13.02 -16.90
N ALA A 127 3.22 -13.52 -17.57
CA ALA A 127 3.22 -13.67 -19.03
C ALA A 127 3.39 -12.32 -19.75
N LEU A 128 2.66 -11.29 -19.34
CA LEU A 128 2.72 -9.94 -19.94
C LEU A 128 4.11 -9.32 -19.74
N VAL A 129 4.71 -9.45 -18.56
CA VAL A 129 6.04 -8.91 -18.26
C VAL A 129 7.10 -9.63 -19.10
N ILE A 130 7.04 -10.94 -19.22
CA ILE A 130 7.93 -11.73 -20.09
C ILE A 130 7.80 -11.29 -21.55
N VAL A 131 6.57 -11.15 -22.06
CA VAL A 131 6.32 -10.67 -23.43
C VAL A 131 6.89 -9.26 -23.61
N TYR A 132 6.68 -8.34 -22.66
CA TYR A 132 7.24 -7.00 -22.72
C TYR A 132 8.77 -7.04 -22.83
N ILE A 133 9.45 -7.75 -21.95
CA ILE A 133 10.92 -7.87 -21.94
C ILE A 133 11.41 -8.45 -23.27
N CYS A 134 10.83 -9.55 -23.74
CA CYS A 134 11.21 -10.19 -25.00
C CYS A 134 11.07 -9.27 -26.20
N ARG A 135 10.05 -8.40 -26.22
CA ARG A 135 9.81 -7.44 -27.31
C ARG A 135 10.75 -6.23 -27.24
N VAL A 136 10.95 -5.69 -26.02
CA VAL A 136 11.71 -4.46 -25.81
C VAL A 136 13.21 -4.68 -25.90
N ARG A 137 13.74 -5.85 -25.50
CA ARG A 137 15.17 -6.14 -25.45
C ARG A 137 15.88 -5.94 -26.80
N HIS A 138 15.20 -6.17 -27.92
CA HIS A 138 15.77 -6.05 -29.25
C HIS A 138 15.99 -4.59 -29.70
N ARG A 139 15.19 -3.65 -29.18
CA ARG A 139 15.28 -2.22 -29.57
C ARG A 139 15.88 -1.35 -28.47
N THR A 140 15.57 -1.63 -27.22
CA THR A 140 16.03 -0.89 -26.05
C THR A 140 16.42 -1.87 -24.92
N PRO A 141 17.58 -2.53 -25.02
CA PRO A 141 17.99 -3.53 -24.04
C PRO A 141 18.08 -2.97 -22.62
N SER A 142 18.46 -1.71 -22.46
CA SER A 142 18.49 -1.05 -21.14
C SER A 142 17.10 -0.90 -20.50
N ALA A 143 16.03 -0.78 -21.29
CA ALA A 143 14.66 -0.76 -20.76
C ALA A 143 14.22 -2.17 -20.29
N ALA A 144 14.66 -3.23 -20.97
CA ALA A 144 14.41 -4.60 -20.56
C ALA A 144 15.14 -4.95 -19.25
N TRP A 145 16.41 -4.56 -19.11
CA TRP A 145 17.18 -4.80 -17.88
C TRP A 145 16.61 -4.11 -16.65
N LEU A 146 15.98 -2.96 -16.80
CA LEU A 146 15.28 -2.28 -15.71
C LEU A 146 14.08 -3.09 -15.16
N PHE A 147 13.59 -4.09 -15.90
CA PHE A 147 12.55 -5.00 -15.41
C PHE A 147 13.09 -6.20 -14.62
N ALA A 148 14.40 -6.40 -14.54
CA ALA A 148 14.98 -7.56 -13.84
C ALA A 148 14.55 -7.63 -12.34
N PRO A 149 14.61 -6.56 -11.54
CA PRO A 149 14.12 -6.61 -10.16
C PRO A 149 12.62 -6.95 -10.09
N TYR A 150 11.83 -6.46 -11.05
CA TYR A 150 10.42 -6.73 -11.12
C TYR A 150 10.12 -8.20 -11.41
N VAL A 151 10.80 -8.82 -12.38
CA VAL A 151 10.65 -10.26 -12.69
C VAL A 151 10.95 -11.11 -11.46
N LEU A 152 12.06 -10.84 -10.77
CA LEU A 152 12.40 -11.58 -9.56
C LEU A 152 11.32 -11.47 -8.50
N TRP A 153 10.77 -10.27 -8.33
CA TRP A 153 9.72 -10.03 -7.34
C TRP A 153 8.38 -10.69 -7.70
N ILE A 154 7.91 -10.59 -8.97
CA ILE A 154 6.64 -11.20 -9.34
C ILE A 154 6.69 -12.72 -9.32
N LEU A 155 7.79 -13.35 -9.72
CA LEU A 155 7.97 -14.79 -9.60
C LEU A 155 7.93 -15.24 -8.14
N PHE A 156 8.56 -14.47 -7.25
CA PHE A 156 8.48 -14.72 -5.83
C PHE A 156 7.07 -14.50 -5.28
N ALA A 157 6.37 -13.46 -5.71
CA ALA A 157 4.99 -13.19 -5.32
C ALA A 157 4.04 -14.28 -5.85
N THR A 158 4.29 -14.82 -7.04
CA THR A 158 3.56 -15.98 -7.60
C THR A 158 3.71 -17.20 -6.71
N TYR A 159 4.92 -17.49 -6.24
CA TYR A 159 5.15 -18.55 -5.25
C TYR A 159 4.37 -18.32 -3.95
N LEU A 160 4.43 -17.11 -3.38
CA LEU A 160 3.70 -16.77 -2.15
C LEU A 160 2.19 -16.94 -2.34
N ASN A 161 1.66 -16.42 -3.44
CA ASN A 161 0.23 -16.47 -3.75
C ASN A 161 -0.26 -17.92 -3.97
N GLY A 162 0.50 -18.71 -4.73
CA GLY A 162 0.22 -20.14 -4.94
C GLY A 162 0.22 -20.94 -3.63
N TYR A 163 1.19 -20.69 -2.75
CA TYR A 163 1.23 -21.31 -1.43
C TYR A 163 0.01 -20.94 -0.57
N ILE A 164 -0.35 -19.66 -0.54
CA ILE A 164 -1.53 -19.17 0.19
C ILE A 164 -2.80 -19.82 -0.36
N LEU A 165 -2.94 -19.91 -1.68
CA LEU A 165 -4.10 -20.54 -2.32
C LEU A 165 -4.26 -22.01 -1.90
N VAL A 166 -3.17 -22.78 -1.90
CA VAL A 166 -3.20 -24.22 -1.55
C VAL A 166 -3.43 -24.45 -0.06
N LYS A 167 -2.86 -23.59 0.81
CA LYS A 167 -2.93 -23.78 2.26
C LYS A 167 -4.15 -23.16 2.92
N ASN A 168 -4.93 -22.33 2.19
CA ASN A 168 -6.15 -21.71 2.70
C ASN A 168 -7.34 -21.99 1.76
N PRO A 169 -7.73 -23.28 1.57
CA PRO A 169 -8.82 -23.66 0.65
C PRO A 169 -10.17 -23.07 1.07
N ASP A 170 -10.39 -22.94 2.39
CA ASP A 170 -11.64 -22.43 2.97
C ASP A 170 -11.52 -20.94 3.34
N ASN A 171 -11.26 -20.10 2.34
CA ASN A 171 -11.23 -18.64 2.54
C ASN A 171 -12.52 -18.10 3.21
N LYS A 172 -13.64 -18.84 3.13
CA LYS A 172 -14.90 -18.53 3.81
C LYS A 172 -14.76 -18.53 5.33
N ILE A 173 -14.02 -19.49 5.92
CA ILE A 173 -13.77 -19.57 7.36
C ILE A 173 -12.96 -18.36 7.82
N VAL A 174 -11.91 -17.99 7.07
CA VAL A 174 -11.10 -16.82 7.37
C VAL A 174 -11.93 -15.54 7.28
N MET A 175 -12.80 -15.42 6.28
CA MET A 175 -13.72 -14.29 6.12
C MET A 175 -14.74 -14.22 7.26
N GLN A 176 -15.26 -15.36 7.69
CA GLN A 176 -16.22 -15.42 8.81
C GLN A 176 -15.56 -15.01 10.13
N ASN A 177 -14.34 -15.45 10.40
CA ASN A 177 -13.57 -15.03 11.57
C ASN A 177 -13.28 -13.52 11.57
N VAL A 178 -12.96 -12.92 10.42
CA VAL A 178 -12.80 -11.46 10.29
C VAL A 178 -14.07 -10.72 10.61
N LEU A 179 -15.21 -11.19 10.11
CA LEU A 179 -16.52 -10.59 10.37
C LEU A 179 -16.88 -10.67 11.86
N THR A 180 -16.68 -11.84 12.49
CA THR A 180 -16.94 -12.05 13.92
C THR A 180 -16.06 -11.12 14.77
N THR A 181 -14.77 -11.05 14.49
CA THR A 181 -13.84 -10.16 15.22
C THR A 181 -14.22 -8.69 15.09
N ASN A 182 -14.65 -8.25 13.90
CA ASN A 182 -15.12 -6.87 13.70
C ASN A 182 -16.42 -6.58 14.47
N ILE A 183 -17.37 -7.52 14.50
CA ILE A 183 -18.61 -7.39 15.25
C ILE A 183 -18.30 -7.31 16.75
N ASP A 184 -17.42 -8.16 17.27
CA ASP A 184 -17.03 -8.17 18.69
C ASP A 184 -16.31 -6.85 19.06
N THR A 185 -15.47 -6.32 18.17
CA THR A 185 -14.80 -5.03 18.38
C THR A 185 -15.79 -3.88 18.41
N LEU A 186 -16.77 -3.87 17.51
CA LEU A 186 -17.83 -2.85 17.47
C LEU A 186 -18.76 -2.96 18.68
N SER A 187 -19.13 -4.16 19.11
CA SER A 187 -19.95 -4.38 20.30
C SER A 187 -19.24 -3.94 21.58
N ASN A 188 -17.93 -4.22 21.66
CA ASN A 188 -17.09 -3.83 22.79
C ASN A 188 -16.86 -2.30 22.83
N SER A 189 -16.71 -1.65 21.67
CA SER A 189 -16.61 -0.19 21.58
C SER A 189 -17.93 0.48 22.00
N LYS A 190 -19.07 -0.09 21.59
CA LYS A 190 -20.41 0.39 21.99
C LYS A 190 -20.65 0.20 23.49
N ASN A 191 -20.18 -0.91 24.05
CA ASN A 191 -20.27 -1.18 25.49
C ASN A 191 -19.33 -0.26 26.31
N ARG A 192 -18.18 0.14 25.76
CA ARG A 192 -17.30 1.14 26.37
C ARG A 192 -17.92 2.54 26.42
N GLN A 193 -18.72 2.91 25.43
CA GLN A 193 -19.44 4.19 25.40
C GLN A 193 -20.61 4.25 26.38
N THR A 194 -21.07 3.11 26.90
CA THR A 194 -22.17 3.05 27.89
C THR A 194 -21.68 2.90 29.33
N MET A 195 -20.38 2.78 29.57
CA MET A 195 -19.83 2.79 30.92
C MET A 195 -19.91 4.19 31.53
N LYS A 196 -20.81 4.38 32.47
CA LYS A 196 -20.88 5.62 33.27
C LYS A 196 -19.61 5.75 34.13
N HIS A 197 -18.93 6.85 33.95
CA HIS A 197 -17.84 7.25 34.82
C HIS A 197 -18.38 7.69 36.17
N THR A 198 -17.78 7.21 37.23
CA THR A 198 -18.14 7.58 38.63
C THR A 198 -16.94 8.21 39.28
N LEU A 199 -17.23 9.12 40.23
CA LEU A 199 -16.18 9.76 41.02
C LEU A 199 -15.46 8.67 41.86
N PRO A 200 -14.11 8.54 41.77
CA PRO A 200 -13.39 7.56 42.60
C PRO A 200 -13.51 7.92 44.08
N GLN A 201 -13.62 6.94 44.95
CA GLN A 201 -13.65 7.19 46.39
C GLN A 201 -12.28 7.68 46.89
N LEU A 202 -12.28 8.72 47.74
CA LEU A 202 -11.06 9.21 48.36
C LEU A 202 -10.52 8.17 49.35
N PRO A 203 -9.22 7.85 49.33
CA PRO A 203 -8.58 6.94 50.30
C PRO A 203 -8.33 7.58 51.66
N TYR A 204 -8.69 8.87 51.84
CA TYR A 204 -8.48 9.65 53.05
C TYR A 204 -9.66 10.60 53.29
N LYS A 205 -9.78 11.10 54.53
CA LYS A 205 -10.84 12.05 54.92
C LYS A 205 -10.56 13.45 54.35
N THR A 206 -11.58 14.23 54.08
CA THR A 206 -11.49 15.59 53.52
C THR A 206 -10.68 16.56 54.37
N GLU A 207 -10.61 16.31 55.70
CA GLU A 207 -9.84 17.14 56.64
C GLU A 207 -8.32 16.77 56.70
N ALA A 208 -7.93 15.68 56.03
CA ALA A 208 -6.54 15.15 56.14
C ALA A 208 -5.50 16.11 55.56
N LEU A 209 -5.89 17.07 54.72
CA LEU A 209 -4.99 18.08 54.12
C LEU A 209 -4.95 19.40 54.87
N ALA A 210 -5.67 19.54 55.98
CA ALA A 210 -5.57 20.76 56.84
C ALA A 210 -4.19 20.83 57.51
N PRO A 211 -3.62 22.04 57.72
CA PRO A 211 -4.15 23.34 57.42
C PRO A 211 -3.80 23.90 56.03
N LYS A 212 -3.13 23.11 55.17
CA LYS A 212 -2.68 23.54 53.83
C LYS A 212 -3.86 23.73 52.84
N MET A 213 -4.92 22.95 53.03
CA MET A 213 -6.15 23.08 52.26
C MET A 213 -7.35 22.95 53.20
N SER A 214 -8.29 23.88 53.18
CA SER A 214 -9.50 23.77 54.01
C SER A 214 -10.44 22.68 53.48
N ALA A 215 -11.21 22.05 54.37
CA ALA A 215 -12.20 21.04 53.98
C ALA A 215 -13.21 21.60 52.96
N GLU A 216 -13.59 22.86 53.12
CA GLU A 216 -14.51 23.56 52.19
C GLU A 216 -13.90 23.75 50.81
N THR A 217 -12.64 24.13 50.68
CA THR A 217 -11.93 24.21 49.40
C THR A 217 -11.81 22.87 48.73
N PHE A 218 -11.54 21.85 49.50
CA PHE A 218 -11.42 20.48 49.01
C PHE A 218 -12.77 19.92 48.49
N GLU A 219 -13.84 20.15 49.23
CA GLU A 219 -15.19 19.77 48.84
C GLU A 219 -15.65 20.49 47.57
N TYR A 220 -15.29 21.75 47.41
CA TYR A 220 -15.58 22.48 46.18
C TYR A 220 -14.86 21.91 44.97
N HIS A 221 -13.57 21.60 45.08
CA HIS A 221 -12.79 21.06 43.97
C HIS A 221 -13.16 19.60 43.66
N TYR A 222 -13.24 18.76 44.67
CA TYR A 222 -13.54 17.33 44.48
C TYR A 222 -15.03 17.09 44.22
N GLY A 223 -15.89 17.62 45.09
CA GLY A 223 -17.32 17.35 45.01
C GLY A 223 -18.04 18.10 43.89
N LYS A 224 -17.71 19.35 43.63
CA LYS A 224 -18.40 20.15 42.60
C LYS A 224 -17.69 20.14 41.26
N HIS A 225 -16.43 20.53 41.22
CA HIS A 225 -15.70 20.62 39.94
C HIS A 225 -15.48 19.29 39.28
N LEU A 226 -14.92 18.31 39.99
CA LEU A 226 -14.63 17.00 39.44
C LEU A 226 -15.91 16.25 39.05
N GLN A 227 -16.97 16.37 39.87
CA GLN A 227 -18.27 15.81 39.53
C GLN A 227 -18.86 16.41 38.25
N THR A 228 -18.73 17.73 38.05
CA THR A 228 -19.18 18.38 36.81
C THR A 228 -18.44 17.82 35.56
N TYR A 229 -17.15 17.57 35.67
CA TYR A 229 -16.40 16.96 34.58
C TYR A 229 -16.87 15.53 34.25
N ILE A 230 -17.14 14.73 35.30
CA ILE A 230 -17.67 13.37 35.15
C ILE A 230 -19.07 13.38 34.52
N ASP A 231 -19.93 14.29 34.98
CA ASP A 231 -21.27 14.45 34.42
C ASP A 231 -21.24 14.86 32.94
N ASN A 232 -20.26 15.68 32.55
CA ASN A 232 -20.07 16.05 31.14
C ASN A 232 -19.48 14.90 30.29
N LEU A 233 -18.64 14.06 30.87
CA LEU A 233 -18.13 12.84 30.23
C LEU A 233 -19.23 11.77 30.02
N ASN A 234 -20.25 11.78 30.85
CA ASN A 234 -21.37 10.83 30.82
C ASN A 234 -22.54 11.30 29.94
N LYS A 235 -22.48 12.52 29.36
CA LYS A 235 -23.46 13.05 28.39
C LYS A 235 -23.17 12.56 26.98
#